data_4e17cb3c819564bcf9ae74f385963a8f
#
_entry.id   4e17cb3c819564bcf9ae74f385963a8f
#
_cell.length_a   1.000
_cell.length_b   1.000
_cell.length_c   1.000
_cell.angle_alpha   90.00
_cell.angle_beta   90.00
_cell.angle_gamma   90.00
#
_symmetry.space_group_name_H-M   'P 1'
#
loop_
_entity.id
_entity.type
_entity.pdbx_description
1 polymer ?
#
loop_
_entity_poly.entity_id
_entity_poly.type
_entity_poly.pdbx_seq_one_letter_code
_entity_poly.pdbx_strand_id
1 'polypeptide(L)'
;MKNIEGQQVPQVTFRARSASDWQPLTTDDVFKGKTVVVFSLPGAFTPTCSSTHVPRYNELAPAFAANGVDRVVCVSVNDAFVMNEWARTQESANVLMLPDGNGEFTEKMGMLVDKSALGFGKRSWRYSMLVKDGTIEKMFIEAEKAGDPFEVSDADTMLAYLNPRAKKPDQVAILTREGCGYCARAKKLLQDLGYSFAEVKLDHSDRSRIVGAITGRGTVPQVFVNGERIGGLEELERWAKKAA
;
A
#
# COMPACT_ATOMS: atom_id res chain seq x y z
N MET A 1 -12.01 12.24 16.71
CA MET A 1 -12.54 12.07 15.33
C MET A 1 -13.92 11.43 15.39
N LYS A 2 -14.87 11.85 14.55
CA LYS A 2 -16.26 11.33 14.59
C LYS A 2 -16.41 10.23 13.53
N ASN A 3 -16.95 9.07 13.92
CA ASN A 3 -17.40 8.05 12.97
C ASN A 3 -18.70 8.52 12.31
N ILE A 4 -18.76 8.48 10.99
CA ILE A 4 -19.89 8.89 10.15
C ILE A 4 -20.40 7.75 9.26
N GLU A 5 -20.26 6.50 9.69
CA GLU A 5 -20.87 5.34 9.02
C GLU A 5 -22.36 5.58 8.76
N GLY A 6 -22.85 5.16 7.61
CA GLY A 6 -24.22 5.36 7.13
C GLY A 6 -24.47 6.69 6.42
N GLN A 7 -23.52 7.64 6.43
CA GLN A 7 -23.66 8.91 5.73
C GLN A 7 -23.08 8.83 4.31
N GLN A 8 -23.50 9.76 3.46
CA GLN A 8 -22.89 9.97 2.15
C GLN A 8 -21.53 10.65 2.30
N VAL A 9 -20.58 10.28 1.45
CA VAL A 9 -19.30 11.00 1.34
C VAL A 9 -19.55 12.45 0.92
N PRO A 10 -18.76 13.41 1.43
CA PRO A 10 -18.92 14.82 1.09
C PRO A 10 -18.75 15.08 -0.40
N GLN A 11 -19.58 15.98 -0.95
CA GLN A 11 -19.46 16.43 -2.32
C GLN A 11 -18.36 17.50 -2.43
N VAL A 12 -17.33 17.16 -3.20
CA VAL A 12 -16.19 18.02 -3.53
C VAL A 12 -15.68 17.75 -4.94
N THR A 13 -14.80 18.60 -5.42
CA THR A 13 -14.05 18.38 -6.65
C THR A 13 -12.56 18.34 -6.33
N PHE A 14 -11.95 17.18 -6.46
CA PHE A 14 -10.50 17.00 -6.32
C PHE A 14 -9.78 17.59 -7.54
N ARG A 15 -8.80 18.44 -7.29
CA ARG A 15 -7.96 19.05 -8.35
C ARG A 15 -6.87 18.09 -8.79
N ALA A 16 -7.27 16.96 -9.36
CA ALA A 16 -6.34 15.98 -9.90
C ALA A 16 -5.70 16.44 -11.22
N ARG A 17 -4.59 15.82 -11.58
CA ARG A 17 -3.82 16.17 -12.77
C ARG A 17 -3.24 14.89 -13.39
N SER A 18 -3.36 14.77 -14.73
CA SER A 18 -2.55 13.82 -15.50
C SER A 18 -1.13 14.36 -15.70
N ALA A 19 -0.30 13.66 -16.47
CA ALA A 19 1.07 14.11 -16.74
C ALA A 19 1.14 15.54 -17.33
N SER A 20 0.19 15.92 -18.19
CA SER A 20 0.17 17.20 -18.91
C SER A 20 -0.93 18.16 -18.48
N ASP A 21 -2.12 17.64 -18.08
CA ASP A 21 -3.33 18.45 -17.96
C ASP A 21 -4.05 18.28 -16.63
N TRP A 22 -4.81 19.31 -16.24
CA TRP A 22 -5.72 19.22 -15.12
C TRP A 22 -6.90 18.31 -15.47
N GLN A 23 -7.17 17.35 -14.61
CA GLN A 23 -8.30 16.41 -14.71
C GLN A 23 -9.04 16.39 -13.37
N PRO A 24 -9.87 17.41 -13.10
CA PRO A 24 -10.64 17.43 -11.85
C PRO A 24 -11.57 16.22 -11.79
N LEU A 25 -11.61 15.59 -10.63
CA LEU A 25 -12.49 14.46 -10.33
C LEU A 25 -13.51 14.88 -9.28
N THR A 26 -14.78 14.71 -9.57
CA THR A 26 -15.84 14.92 -8.58
C THR A 26 -15.95 13.71 -7.65
N THR A 27 -16.57 13.90 -6.50
CA THR A 27 -16.94 12.80 -5.61
C THR A 27 -17.72 11.71 -6.35
N ASP A 28 -18.66 12.09 -7.21
CA ASP A 28 -19.45 11.13 -8.00
C ASP A 28 -18.58 10.31 -8.96
N ASP A 29 -17.59 10.90 -9.63
CA ASP A 29 -16.67 10.18 -10.52
C ASP A 29 -15.91 9.08 -9.79
N VAL A 30 -15.65 9.30 -8.53
CA VAL A 30 -14.89 8.35 -7.69
C VAL A 30 -15.78 7.26 -7.10
N PHE A 31 -16.97 7.60 -6.59
CA PHE A 31 -17.75 6.74 -5.70
C PHE A 31 -19.08 6.24 -6.27
N LYS A 32 -19.72 6.99 -7.20
CA LYS A 32 -21.06 6.66 -7.67
C LYS A 32 -21.12 5.31 -8.39
N GLY A 33 -22.01 4.43 -7.93
CA GLY A 33 -22.19 3.09 -8.48
C GLY A 33 -21.00 2.15 -8.25
N LYS A 34 -20.08 2.46 -7.32
CA LYS A 34 -18.86 1.68 -7.07
C LYS A 34 -18.72 1.30 -5.62
N THR A 35 -18.03 0.19 -5.39
CA THR A 35 -17.48 -0.20 -4.08
C THR A 35 -16.03 0.26 -4.01
N VAL A 36 -15.73 1.17 -3.11
CA VAL A 36 -14.42 1.83 -3.02
C VAL A 36 -13.84 1.66 -1.63
N VAL A 37 -12.62 1.16 -1.54
CA VAL A 37 -11.81 1.21 -0.33
C VAL A 37 -11.01 2.50 -0.35
N VAL A 38 -11.19 3.32 0.68
CA VAL A 38 -10.45 4.59 0.84
C VAL A 38 -9.58 4.50 2.08
N PHE A 39 -8.38 4.99 1.99
CA PHE A 39 -7.55 5.27 3.15
C PHE A 39 -6.98 6.69 3.08
N SER A 40 -6.85 7.31 4.24
CA SER A 40 -6.29 8.65 4.37
C SER A 40 -5.23 8.71 5.45
N LEU A 41 -4.32 9.65 5.33
CA LEU A 41 -3.09 9.67 6.07
C LEU A 41 -2.53 11.10 6.24
N PRO A 42 -1.62 11.33 7.20
CA PRO A 42 -1.08 12.66 7.50
C PRO A 42 -0.32 13.34 6.37
N GLY A 43 0.24 12.59 5.42
CA GLY A 43 0.88 13.22 4.26
C GLY A 43 1.74 12.29 3.42
N ALA A 44 1.85 12.63 2.14
CA ALA A 44 2.79 12.01 1.22
C ALA A 44 4.23 12.15 1.73
N PHE A 45 5.08 11.18 1.43
CA PHE A 45 6.49 11.10 1.81
C PHE A 45 6.77 11.01 3.32
N THR A 46 5.74 10.93 4.19
CA THR A 46 5.98 10.69 5.61
C THR A 46 6.32 9.21 5.87
N PRO A 47 7.07 8.88 6.94
CA PRO A 47 7.65 7.55 7.12
C PRO A 47 6.64 6.40 7.05
N THR A 48 5.68 6.32 7.97
CA THR A 48 4.67 5.24 8.03
C THR A 48 3.85 5.14 6.75
N CYS A 49 3.50 6.29 6.15
CA CYS A 49 2.70 6.35 4.94
C CYS A 49 3.42 5.74 3.73
N SER A 50 4.73 5.98 3.62
CA SER A 50 5.56 5.52 2.50
C SER A 50 6.13 4.12 2.70
N SER A 51 6.42 3.70 3.95
CA SER A 51 7.05 2.41 4.22
C SER A 51 6.07 1.26 4.38
N THR A 52 4.80 1.56 4.74
CA THR A 52 3.87 0.50 5.13
C THR A 52 2.46 0.73 4.56
N HIS A 53 1.87 1.92 4.75
CA HIS A 53 0.46 2.14 4.47
C HIS A 53 0.13 2.01 2.97
N VAL A 54 0.74 2.85 2.13
CA VAL A 54 0.54 2.80 0.66
C VAL A 54 1.03 1.49 0.04
N PRO A 55 2.24 0.99 0.35
CA PRO A 55 2.71 -0.26 -0.24
C PRO A 55 1.77 -1.44 0.02
N ARG A 56 1.23 -1.56 1.25
CA ARG A 56 0.34 -2.68 1.58
C ARG A 56 -1.02 -2.58 0.90
N TYR A 57 -1.62 -1.39 0.80
CA TYR A 57 -2.85 -1.20 0.01
C TYR A 57 -2.63 -1.48 -1.48
N ASN A 58 -1.49 -1.09 -2.04
CA ASN A 58 -1.14 -1.38 -3.43
C ASN A 58 -0.95 -2.89 -3.68
N GLU A 59 -0.27 -3.57 -2.77
CA GLU A 59 -0.04 -5.02 -2.81
C GLU A 59 -1.37 -5.80 -2.72
N LEU A 60 -2.27 -5.39 -1.82
CA LEU A 60 -3.55 -6.07 -1.62
C LEU A 60 -4.66 -5.65 -2.59
N ALA A 61 -4.43 -4.69 -3.48
CA ALA A 61 -5.44 -4.22 -4.44
C ALA A 61 -6.05 -5.35 -5.29
N PRO A 62 -5.30 -6.34 -5.81
CA PRO A 62 -5.89 -7.48 -6.49
C PRO A 62 -6.79 -8.34 -5.59
N ALA A 63 -6.43 -8.50 -4.31
CA ALA A 63 -7.27 -9.22 -3.34
C ALA A 63 -8.56 -8.44 -3.03
N PHE A 64 -8.49 -7.11 -2.91
CA PHE A 64 -9.67 -6.26 -2.81
C PHE A 64 -10.58 -6.41 -4.03
N ALA A 65 -10.04 -6.37 -5.24
CA ALA A 65 -10.80 -6.56 -6.48
C ALA A 65 -11.48 -7.93 -6.53
N ALA A 66 -10.80 -9.00 -6.14
CA ALA A 66 -11.37 -10.35 -6.05
C ALA A 66 -12.50 -10.47 -5.02
N ASN A 67 -12.63 -9.50 -4.10
CA ASN A 67 -13.69 -9.41 -3.10
C ASN A 67 -14.70 -8.27 -3.38
N GLY A 68 -14.83 -7.85 -4.63
CA GLY A 68 -15.87 -6.94 -5.09
C GLY A 68 -15.58 -5.44 -4.89
N VAL A 69 -14.32 -5.08 -4.68
CA VAL A 69 -13.89 -3.69 -4.62
C VAL A 69 -13.49 -3.21 -6.01
N ASP A 70 -14.14 -2.17 -6.51
CA ASP A 70 -13.86 -1.60 -7.83
C ASP A 70 -12.56 -0.76 -7.84
N ARG A 71 -12.21 -0.17 -6.69
CA ARG A 71 -11.08 0.76 -6.62
C ARG A 71 -10.53 0.91 -5.20
N VAL A 72 -9.22 1.04 -5.09
CA VAL A 72 -8.52 1.49 -3.88
C VAL A 72 -8.06 2.93 -4.06
N VAL A 73 -8.32 3.79 -3.09
CA VAL A 73 -8.12 5.24 -3.14
C VAL A 73 -7.33 5.70 -1.93
N CYS A 74 -6.29 6.48 -2.15
CA CYS A 74 -5.55 7.22 -1.12
C CYS A 74 -5.93 8.71 -1.18
N VAL A 75 -6.46 9.26 -0.10
CA VAL A 75 -6.72 10.70 0.03
C VAL A 75 -5.67 11.33 0.94
N SER A 76 -5.08 12.44 0.52
CA SER A 76 -4.14 13.19 1.35
C SER A 76 -4.28 14.70 1.14
N VAL A 77 -4.07 15.47 2.22
CA VAL A 77 -4.02 16.94 2.16
C VAL A 77 -2.66 17.35 1.58
N ASN A 78 -2.48 17.00 0.31
CA ASN A 78 -1.36 17.33 -0.55
C ASN A 78 -1.90 17.71 -1.94
N ASP A 79 -1.15 18.53 -2.67
CA ASP A 79 -1.51 18.91 -4.03
C ASP A 79 -1.25 17.79 -5.06
N ALA A 80 -1.72 17.99 -6.28
CA ALA A 80 -1.63 16.99 -7.35
C ALA A 80 -0.18 16.69 -7.77
N PHE A 81 0.73 17.63 -7.69
CA PHE A 81 2.14 17.40 -8.07
C PHE A 81 2.81 16.47 -7.07
N VAL A 82 2.61 16.74 -5.78
CA VAL A 82 3.12 15.89 -4.70
C VAL A 82 2.52 14.49 -4.78
N MET A 83 1.19 14.37 -4.97
CA MET A 83 0.53 13.06 -5.04
C MET A 83 0.97 12.24 -6.25
N ASN A 84 1.15 12.86 -7.41
CA ASN A 84 1.62 12.19 -8.62
C ASN A 84 3.08 11.70 -8.47
N GLU A 85 3.97 12.54 -7.94
CA GLU A 85 5.35 12.14 -7.71
C GLU A 85 5.46 11.05 -6.64
N TRP A 86 4.63 11.13 -5.61
CA TRP A 86 4.59 10.09 -4.60
C TRP A 86 4.07 8.75 -5.15
N ALA A 87 3.01 8.78 -5.97
CA ALA A 87 2.52 7.59 -6.67
C ALA A 87 3.63 6.91 -7.50
N ARG A 88 4.41 7.71 -8.24
CA ARG A 88 5.52 7.23 -9.05
C ARG A 88 6.63 6.62 -8.18
N THR A 89 7.00 7.30 -7.10
CA THR A 89 8.06 6.84 -6.18
C THR A 89 7.67 5.58 -5.42
N GLN A 90 6.36 5.42 -5.11
CA GLN A 90 5.81 4.24 -4.43
C GLN A 90 5.46 3.10 -5.39
N GLU A 91 5.61 3.30 -6.70
CA GLU A 91 5.18 2.34 -7.73
C GLU A 91 3.74 1.84 -7.50
N SER A 92 2.87 2.76 -7.00
CA SER A 92 1.52 2.43 -6.52
C SER A 92 0.47 2.46 -7.65
N ALA A 93 0.69 1.66 -8.70
CA ALA A 93 -0.15 1.64 -9.90
C ALA A 93 -1.61 1.20 -9.62
N ASN A 94 -1.85 0.47 -8.54
CA ASN A 94 -3.18 -0.06 -8.19
C ASN A 94 -3.97 0.85 -7.23
N VAL A 95 -3.41 2.00 -6.84
CA VAL A 95 -4.03 2.95 -5.91
C VAL A 95 -4.27 4.28 -6.63
N LEU A 96 -5.52 4.73 -6.65
CA LEU A 96 -5.84 6.09 -7.11
C LEU A 96 -5.43 7.10 -6.04
N MET A 97 -4.46 7.95 -6.35
CA MET A 97 -4.04 9.04 -5.46
C MET A 97 -4.92 10.27 -5.67
N LEU A 98 -5.72 10.63 -4.67
CA LEU A 98 -6.59 11.82 -4.71
C LEU A 98 -5.96 12.98 -3.95
N PRO A 99 -5.64 14.09 -4.63
CA PRO A 99 -5.11 15.29 -4.01
C PRO A 99 -6.24 16.11 -3.38
N ASP A 100 -6.27 16.19 -2.05
CA ASP A 100 -7.14 17.08 -1.29
C ASP A 100 -6.34 18.29 -0.78
N GLY A 101 -5.64 18.99 -1.69
CA GLY A 101 -4.65 20.01 -1.36
C GLY A 101 -5.16 21.15 -0.48
N ASN A 102 -6.44 21.51 -0.59
CA ASN A 102 -7.10 22.49 0.26
C ASN A 102 -7.70 21.89 1.54
N GLY A 103 -7.71 20.55 1.68
CA GLY A 103 -8.29 19.85 2.82
C GLY A 103 -9.83 19.87 2.85
N GLU A 104 -10.49 20.19 1.74
CA GLU A 104 -11.95 20.38 1.69
C GLU A 104 -12.70 19.07 1.98
N PHE A 105 -12.29 17.96 1.33
CA PHE A 105 -12.87 16.65 1.59
C PHE A 105 -12.60 16.22 3.03
N THR A 106 -11.35 16.32 3.45
CA THR A 106 -10.91 15.94 4.80
C THR A 106 -11.62 16.72 5.89
N GLU A 107 -11.85 18.03 5.68
CA GLU A 107 -12.59 18.88 6.63
C GLU A 107 -14.06 18.45 6.73
N LYS A 108 -14.73 18.29 5.59
CA LYS A 108 -16.13 17.84 5.53
C LYS A 108 -16.33 16.42 6.10
N MET A 109 -15.30 15.56 6.01
CA MET A 109 -15.27 14.26 6.66
C MET A 109 -15.09 14.35 8.18
N GLY A 110 -14.77 15.53 8.73
CA GLY A 110 -14.43 15.71 10.15
C GLY A 110 -13.10 15.08 10.55
N MET A 111 -12.19 14.93 9.60
CA MET A 111 -10.88 14.27 9.77
C MET A 111 -9.70 15.24 9.63
N LEU A 112 -9.96 16.55 9.46
CA LEU A 112 -8.91 17.54 9.36
C LEU A 112 -8.34 17.88 10.76
N VAL A 113 -7.03 17.79 10.90
CA VAL A 113 -6.30 18.06 12.15
C VAL A 113 -5.17 19.04 11.91
N ASP A 114 -4.86 19.81 12.95
CA ASP A 114 -3.72 20.71 12.95
C ASP A 114 -2.45 19.96 13.38
N LYS A 115 -1.49 19.90 12.51
CA LYS A 115 -0.15 19.33 12.72
C LYS A 115 0.94 20.42 12.61
N SER A 116 0.58 21.68 12.84
CA SER A 116 1.50 22.83 12.73
C SER A 116 2.68 22.72 13.68
N ALA A 117 2.52 22.11 14.85
CA ALA A 117 3.62 21.82 15.76
C ALA A 117 4.73 20.95 15.17
N LEU A 118 4.41 20.17 14.12
CA LEU A 118 5.37 19.36 13.35
C LEU A 118 5.80 20.05 12.04
N GLY A 119 5.37 21.29 11.80
CA GLY A 119 5.61 21.98 10.55
C GLY A 119 4.78 21.50 9.37
N PHE A 120 3.74 20.69 9.59
CA PHE A 120 2.94 20.13 8.51
C PHE A 120 1.69 20.97 8.17
N GLY A 121 1.28 21.90 9.05
CA GLY A 121 0.02 22.61 8.92
C GLY A 121 -1.18 21.66 9.10
N LYS A 122 -2.29 21.96 8.42
CA LYS A 122 -3.49 21.11 8.47
C LYS A 122 -3.29 19.84 7.63
N ARG A 123 -3.65 18.68 8.19
CA ARG A 123 -3.51 17.35 7.58
C ARG A 123 -4.72 16.47 7.86
N SER A 124 -4.83 15.34 7.16
CA SER A 124 -5.81 14.34 7.51
C SER A 124 -5.38 13.55 8.75
N TRP A 125 -6.34 13.25 9.61
CA TRP A 125 -6.19 12.14 10.54
C TRP A 125 -6.08 10.83 9.75
N ARG A 126 -5.48 9.80 10.36
CA ARG A 126 -5.33 8.50 9.72
C ARG A 126 -6.59 7.66 9.91
N TYR A 127 -7.17 7.18 8.82
CA TYR A 127 -8.31 6.29 8.82
C TYR A 127 -8.37 5.48 7.52
N SER A 128 -9.19 4.43 7.51
CA SER A 128 -9.67 3.80 6.28
C SER A 128 -11.18 3.63 6.31
N MET A 129 -11.81 3.52 5.14
CA MET A 129 -13.25 3.31 5.04
C MET A 129 -13.62 2.51 3.79
N LEU A 130 -14.73 1.79 3.89
CA LEU A 130 -15.43 1.17 2.77
C LEU A 130 -16.62 2.04 2.38
N VAL A 131 -16.70 2.39 1.10
CA VAL A 131 -17.78 3.19 0.54
C VAL A 131 -18.48 2.37 -0.54
N LYS A 132 -19.82 2.29 -0.48
CA LYS A 132 -20.65 1.67 -1.51
C LYS A 132 -21.61 2.70 -2.07
N ASP A 133 -21.53 2.95 -3.36
CA ASP A 133 -22.35 3.94 -4.07
C ASP A 133 -22.46 5.28 -3.31
N GLY A 134 -21.30 5.80 -2.90
CA GLY A 134 -21.20 7.06 -2.14
C GLY A 134 -21.57 6.96 -0.66
N THR A 135 -22.14 5.85 -0.18
CA THR A 135 -22.47 5.66 1.25
C THR A 135 -21.30 5.02 1.98
N ILE A 136 -20.90 5.60 3.11
CA ILE A 136 -19.84 5.08 3.99
C ILE A 136 -20.41 3.88 4.75
N GLU A 137 -19.99 2.67 4.40
CA GLU A 137 -20.44 1.43 5.04
C GLU A 137 -19.68 1.15 6.33
N LYS A 138 -18.36 1.35 6.31
CA LYS A 138 -17.47 1.07 7.43
C LYS A 138 -16.34 2.07 7.53
N MET A 139 -15.96 2.44 8.76
CA MET A 139 -14.77 3.24 9.03
C MET A 139 -13.88 2.58 10.10
N PHE A 140 -12.58 2.62 9.86
CA PHE A 140 -11.54 2.28 10.82
C PHE A 140 -10.71 3.54 11.06
N ILE A 141 -10.93 4.18 12.20
CA ILE A 141 -10.32 5.47 12.56
C ILE A 141 -9.28 5.19 13.65
N GLU A 142 -8.05 5.63 13.42
CA GLU A 142 -7.00 5.48 14.43
C GLU A 142 -7.34 6.24 15.71
N ALA A 143 -6.93 5.68 16.85
CA ALA A 143 -7.18 6.29 18.17
C ALA A 143 -6.52 7.67 18.25
N GLU A 144 -7.23 8.63 18.88
CA GLU A 144 -6.70 9.98 19.13
C GLU A 144 -5.67 9.96 20.26
N LYS A 145 -4.45 9.56 19.91
CA LYS A 145 -3.30 9.50 20.81
C LYS A 145 -2.09 10.20 20.22
N ALA A 146 -1.12 10.54 21.06
CA ALA A 146 0.12 11.16 20.61
C ALA A 146 0.88 10.27 19.61
N GLY A 147 1.62 10.90 18.70
CA GLY A 147 2.39 10.23 17.67
C GLY A 147 1.60 10.05 16.35
N ASP A 148 1.88 8.98 15.65
CA ASP A 148 1.29 8.60 14.37
C ASP A 148 0.73 7.16 14.46
N PRO A 149 -0.44 6.97 15.13
CA PRO A 149 -1.01 5.63 15.34
C PRO A 149 -1.33 4.95 14.00
N PHE A 150 -1.06 3.64 13.95
CA PHE A 150 -1.32 2.80 12.78
C PHE A 150 -1.62 1.37 13.25
N GLU A 151 -2.87 1.13 13.66
CA GLU A 151 -3.29 -0.10 14.33
C GLU A 151 -4.55 -0.72 13.72
N VAL A 152 -5.45 0.09 13.15
CA VAL A 152 -6.76 -0.38 12.67
C VAL A 152 -7.08 0.03 11.23
N SER A 153 -6.40 1.03 10.69
CA SER A 153 -6.67 1.56 9.34
C SER A 153 -5.84 0.91 8.24
N ASP A 154 -5.12 -0.14 8.57
CA ASP A 154 -4.28 -0.88 7.64
C ASP A 154 -5.09 -1.71 6.63
N ALA A 155 -4.44 -2.10 5.54
CA ALA A 155 -5.08 -2.82 4.44
C ALA A 155 -5.51 -4.23 4.83
N ASP A 156 -4.79 -4.89 5.72
CA ASP A 156 -5.12 -6.24 6.19
C ASP A 156 -6.39 -6.26 7.03
N THR A 157 -6.57 -5.25 7.90
CA THR A 157 -7.80 -5.05 8.68
C THR A 157 -9.00 -4.80 7.77
N MET A 158 -8.87 -3.94 6.75
CA MET A 158 -9.93 -3.69 5.78
C MET A 158 -10.27 -4.94 4.96
N LEU A 159 -9.27 -5.69 4.51
CA LEU A 159 -9.49 -6.93 3.75
C LEU A 159 -10.16 -8.00 4.61
N ALA A 160 -9.75 -8.15 5.87
CA ALA A 160 -10.37 -9.08 6.81
C ALA A 160 -11.84 -8.73 7.11
N TYR A 161 -12.18 -7.45 7.15
CA TYR A 161 -13.57 -7.00 7.27
C TYR A 161 -14.43 -7.41 6.06
N LEU A 162 -13.91 -7.22 4.84
CA LEU A 162 -14.59 -7.61 3.60
C LEU A 162 -14.75 -9.13 3.49
N ASN A 163 -13.68 -9.86 3.76
CA ASN A 163 -13.65 -11.31 3.72
C ASN A 163 -12.54 -11.86 4.63
N PRO A 164 -12.85 -12.40 5.81
CA PRO A 164 -11.85 -12.99 6.71
C PRO A 164 -11.06 -14.17 6.11
N ARG A 165 -11.56 -14.74 5.01
CA ARG A 165 -10.91 -15.85 4.29
C ARG A 165 -10.29 -15.41 2.98
N ALA A 166 -10.15 -14.11 2.73
CA ALA A 166 -9.54 -13.59 1.52
C ALA A 166 -8.12 -14.14 1.34
N LYS A 167 -7.85 -14.68 0.16
CA LYS A 167 -6.49 -15.10 -0.18
C LYS A 167 -5.65 -13.84 -0.41
N LYS A 168 -4.60 -13.70 0.38
CA LYS A 168 -3.61 -12.63 0.23
C LYS A 168 -2.52 -13.08 -0.74
N PRO A 169 -1.91 -12.16 -1.50
CA PRO A 169 -0.71 -12.49 -2.27
C PRO A 169 0.43 -12.89 -1.31
N ASP A 170 1.23 -13.85 -1.73
CA ASP A 170 2.41 -14.23 -0.98
C ASP A 170 3.46 -13.11 -0.99
N GLN A 171 4.04 -12.82 0.17
CA GLN A 171 5.15 -11.89 0.30
C GLN A 171 6.45 -12.62 -0.02
N VAL A 172 7.01 -12.35 -1.20
CA VAL A 172 8.23 -13.00 -1.68
C VAL A 172 9.38 -12.00 -1.76
N ALA A 173 10.51 -12.36 -1.18
CA ALA A 173 11.75 -11.60 -1.28
C ALA A 173 12.91 -12.51 -1.68
N ILE A 174 13.86 -11.95 -2.45
CA ILE A 174 15.07 -12.66 -2.88
C ILE A 174 16.32 -11.81 -2.64
N LEU A 175 17.30 -12.35 -1.93
CA LEU A 175 18.62 -11.76 -1.81
C LEU A 175 19.47 -12.24 -2.99
N THR A 176 20.07 -11.30 -3.72
CA THR A 176 20.84 -11.58 -4.93
C THR A 176 22.19 -10.85 -4.94
N ARG A 177 22.97 -11.09 -5.97
CA ARG A 177 24.11 -10.27 -6.34
C ARG A 177 24.17 -10.08 -7.85
N GLU A 178 24.88 -9.09 -8.28
CA GLU A 178 25.17 -8.88 -9.71
C GLU A 178 25.99 -10.03 -10.31
N GLY A 179 25.73 -10.36 -11.57
CA GLY A 179 26.44 -11.42 -12.30
C GLY A 179 26.21 -12.85 -11.78
N CYS A 180 25.18 -13.10 -10.98
CA CYS A 180 24.88 -14.40 -10.40
C CYS A 180 23.92 -15.21 -11.27
N GLY A 181 24.41 -16.22 -11.97
CA GLY A 181 23.57 -17.10 -12.80
C GLY A 181 22.51 -17.89 -12.02
N TYR A 182 22.81 -18.32 -10.79
CA TYR A 182 21.83 -18.98 -9.91
C TYR A 182 20.70 -18.03 -9.48
N CYS A 183 21.04 -16.75 -9.25
CA CYS A 183 20.06 -15.72 -8.91
C CYS A 183 19.12 -15.43 -10.10
N ALA A 184 19.66 -15.38 -11.31
CA ALA A 184 18.86 -15.20 -12.52
C ALA A 184 17.86 -16.36 -12.73
N ARG A 185 18.30 -17.60 -12.52
CA ARG A 185 17.44 -18.79 -12.60
C ARG A 185 16.37 -18.80 -11.52
N ALA A 186 16.71 -18.42 -10.28
CA ALA A 186 15.73 -18.36 -9.19
C ALA A 186 14.65 -17.29 -9.46
N LYS A 187 15.05 -16.11 -9.96
CA LYS A 187 14.09 -15.06 -10.36
C LYS A 187 13.16 -15.54 -11.48
N LYS A 188 13.74 -16.17 -12.50
CA LYS A 188 12.93 -16.72 -13.59
C LYS A 188 11.94 -17.76 -13.08
N LEU A 189 12.34 -18.67 -12.21
CA LEU A 189 11.46 -19.69 -11.64
C LEU A 189 10.30 -19.06 -10.84
N LEU A 190 10.57 -18.03 -10.03
CA LEU A 190 9.51 -17.30 -9.31
C LEU A 190 8.52 -16.65 -10.29
N GLN A 191 9.01 -16.02 -11.36
CA GLN A 191 8.17 -15.42 -12.39
C GLN A 191 7.33 -16.46 -13.15
N ASP A 192 7.93 -17.58 -13.52
CA ASP A 192 7.24 -18.69 -14.22
C ASP A 192 6.13 -19.32 -13.34
N LEU A 193 6.28 -19.24 -12.02
CA LEU A 193 5.27 -19.66 -11.03
C LEU A 193 4.22 -18.56 -10.72
N GLY A 194 4.33 -17.37 -11.33
CA GLY A 194 3.41 -16.26 -11.14
C GLY A 194 3.63 -15.43 -9.87
N TYR A 195 4.78 -15.59 -9.19
CA TYR A 195 5.11 -14.80 -8.02
C TYR A 195 5.71 -13.44 -8.39
N SER A 196 5.15 -12.38 -7.82
CA SER A 196 5.86 -11.10 -7.70
C SER A 196 6.80 -11.16 -6.51
N PHE A 197 7.97 -10.55 -6.61
CA PHE A 197 8.96 -10.58 -5.53
C PHE A 197 9.73 -9.27 -5.43
N ALA A 198 10.17 -8.93 -4.22
CA ALA A 198 11.12 -7.87 -3.97
C ALA A 198 12.57 -8.41 -4.07
N GLU A 199 13.41 -7.75 -4.87
CA GLU A 199 14.82 -8.13 -5.00
C GLU A 199 15.70 -7.21 -4.15
N VAL A 200 16.49 -7.77 -3.24
CA VAL A 200 17.55 -7.06 -2.52
C VAL A 200 18.89 -7.46 -3.13
N LYS A 201 19.46 -6.55 -3.92
CA LYS A 201 20.80 -6.73 -4.47
C LYS A 201 21.85 -6.38 -3.42
N LEU A 202 22.71 -7.32 -3.11
CA LEU A 202 23.81 -7.16 -2.15
C LEU A 202 25.09 -6.80 -2.89
N ASP A 203 25.74 -5.74 -2.46
CA ASP A 203 27.06 -5.36 -2.99
C ASP A 203 28.17 -6.34 -2.58
N HIS A 204 29.41 -6.06 -2.99
CA HIS A 204 30.51 -7.00 -2.84
C HIS A 204 31.09 -7.06 -1.43
N SER A 205 31.05 -5.96 -0.68
CA SER A 205 31.87 -5.79 0.55
C SER A 205 31.28 -6.52 1.77
N ASP A 206 29.97 -6.47 1.96
CA ASP A 206 29.30 -7.00 3.15
C ASP A 206 28.40 -8.21 2.90
N ARG A 207 28.29 -8.66 1.64
CA ARG A 207 27.36 -9.68 1.21
C ARG A 207 27.39 -10.95 2.05
N SER A 208 28.56 -11.56 2.21
CA SER A 208 28.68 -12.83 2.95
C SER A 208 28.30 -12.66 4.42
N ARG A 209 28.63 -11.49 4.99
CA ARG A 209 28.30 -11.16 6.38
C ARG A 209 26.82 -10.91 6.57
N ILE A 210 26.17 -10.15 5.65
CA ILE A 210 24.73 -9.91 5.69
C ILE A 210 23.96 -11.22 5.49
N VAL A 211 24.28 -11.99 4.45
CA VAL A 211 23.64 -13.27 4.18
C VAL A 211 23.87 -14.24 5.33
N GLY A 212 25.09 -14.32 5.86
CA GLY A 212 25.43 -15.17 6.99
C GLY A 212 24.63 -14.83 8.24
N ALA A 213 24.53 -13.55 8.57
CA ALA A 213 23.78 -13.06 9.73
C ALA A 213 22.27 -13.35 9.64
N ILE A 214 21.68 -13.18 8.44
CA ILE A 214 20.23 -13.35 8.23
C ILE A 214 19.86 -14.83 8.04
N THR A 215 20.69 -15.63 7.37
CA THR A 215 20.31 -16.96 6.88
C THR A 215 21.13 -18.11 7.44
N GLY A 216 22.24 -17.83 8.12
CA GLY A 216 23.23 -18.83 8.49
C GLY A 216 24.00 -19.43 7.30
N ARG A 217 23.89 -18.83 6.10
CA ARG A 217 24.53 -19.28 4.85
C ARG A 217 25.40 -18.17 4.28
N GLY A 218 26.42 -18.51 3.51
CA GLY A 218 27.31 -17.53 2.86
C GLY A 218 26.99 -17.27 1.39
N THR A 219 25.93 -17.82 0.84
CA THR A 219 25.66 -17.83 -0.60
C THR A 219 24.32 -17.20 -0.96
N VAL A 220 24.23 -16.67 -2.19
CA VAL A 220 23.01 -16.20 -2.83
C VAL A 220 22.71 -17.04 -4.09
N PRO A 221 21.45 -17.17 -4.54
CA PRO A 221 20.25 -16.50 -4.00
C PRO A 221 19.83 -17.05 -2.64
N GLN A 222 19.06 -16.25 -1.91
CA GLN A 222 18.28 -16.71 -0.77
C GLN A 222 16.86 -16.18 -0.92
N VAL A 223 15.89 -17.08 -0.99
CA VAL A 223 14.47 -16.78 -1.19
C VAL A 223 13.72 -16.91 0.12
N PHE A 224 12.81 -15.97 0.35
CA PHE A 224 11.90 -15.94 1.48
C PHE A 224 10.47 -15.82 0.98
N VAL A 225 9.55 -16.56 1.59
CA VAL A 225 8.12 -16.52 1.30
C VAL A 225 7.37 -16.40 2.62
N ASN A 226 6.55 -15.37 2.78
CA ASN A 226 5.74 -15.11 3.98
C ASN A 226 6.54 -15.16 5.30
N GLY A 227 7.76 -14.64 5.28
CA GLY A 227 8.65 -14.62 6.44
C GLY A 227 9.45 -15.92 6.64
N GLU A 228 9.17 -16.98 5.91
CA GLU A 228 9.95 -18.22 5.97
C GLU A 228 11.08 -18.23 4.94
N ARG A 229 12.27 -18.65 5.36
CA ARG A 229 13.38 -18.86 4.45
C ARG A 229 13.21 -20.17 3.69
N ILE A 230 13.02 -20.09 2.39
CA ILE A 230 13.00 -21.25 1.49
C ILE A 230 14.43 -21.77 1.24
N GLY A 231 15.38 -20.86 0.95
CA GLY A 231 16.77 -21.20 0.70
C GLY A 231 17.31 -20.71 -0.63
N GLY A 232 18.28 -21.44 -1.19
CA GLY A 232 18.85 -21.18 -2.51
C GLY A 232 18.01 -21.71 -3.66
N LEU A 233 18.62 -21.79 -4.86
CA LEU A 233 17.90 -22.26 -6.06
C LEU A 233 17.38 -23.70 -5.92
N GLU A 234 18.19 -24.61 -5.41
CA GLU A 234 17.80 -26.03 -5.28
C GLU A 234 16.65 -26.21 -4.28
N GLU A 235 16.68 -25.47 -3.18
CA GLU A 235 15.59 -25.46 -2.21
C GLU A 235 14.32 -24.87 -2.81
N LEU A 236 14.44 -23.79 -3.58
CA LEU A 236 13.30 -23.18 -4.30
C LEU A 236 12.71 -24.16 -5.32
N GLU A 237 13.51 -24.87 -6.11
CA GLU A 237 13.04 -25.88 -7.06
C GLU A 237 12.28 -27.02 -6.36
N ARG A 238 12.72 -27.44 -5.18
CA ARG A 238 12.00 -28.44 -4.37
C ARG A 238 10.72 -27.90 -3.76
N TRP A 239 10.74 -26.66 -3.30
CA TRP A 239 9.55 -25.98 -2.77
C TRP A 239 8.48 -25.81 -3.84
N ALA A 240 8.85 -25.36 -5.03
CA ALA A 240 7.95 -25.17 -6.17
C ALA A 240 7.21 -26.47 -6.55
N LYS A 241 7.89 -27.63 -6.51
CA LYS A 241 7.27 -28.93 -6.78
C LYS A 241 6.23 -29.37 -5.74
N LYS A 242 6.27 -28.81 -4.54
CA LYS A 242 5.29 -29.11 -3.47
C LYS A 242 4.11 -28.13 -3.47
N ALA A 243 4.30 -26.95 -4.05
CA ALA A 243 3.27 -25.90 -4.15
C ALA A 243 2.39 -26.03 -5.41
N ALA A 244 2.83 -26.79 -6.41
CA ALA A 244 2.09 -27.14 -7.62
C ALA A 244 1.19 -28.36 -7.41
#